data_400dedfc4aa25254d5ad335e9b1d9c82
#
_entry.id   400dedfc4aa25254d5ad335e9b1d9c82
#
_cell.length_a   1.000
_cell.length_b   1.000
_cell.length_c   1.000
_cell.angle_alpha   90.00
_cell.angle_beta   90.00
_cell.angle_gamma   90.00
#
_symmetry.space_group_name_H-M   'P 1'
#
loop_
_entity.id
_entity.type
_entity.pdbx_description
1 polymer ?
#
loop_
_entity_poly.entity_id
_entity_poly.type
_entity_poly.pdbx_seq_one_letter_code
_entity_poly.pdbx_strand_id
1 'polypeptide(L)'
;MKDNFTPGPFAAELAAAGIPEEMHDWLGQYGVGALVVKMGIHFLEMSPERTVATMPVEGNTQVAGILHGGAHVVLAETLGSFAAGMHAGPKRQALGIEVGATHHRAITAGTVTGTCTAIHLGRTLTTHEIVMTDEQGRRLSTARITNLIRDIAE
;
A
#
# COMPACT_ATOMS: atom_id res chain seq x y z
N MET A 1 36.57 -0.63 3.41
CA MET A 1 36.01 0.43 2.54
C MET A 1 34.64 0.73 3.05
N LYS A 2 34.40 1.93 3.57
CA LYS A 2 33.02 2.38 3.85
C LYS A 2 32.46 2.80 2.50
N ASP A 3 31.52 2.03 1.96
CA ASP A 3 30.77 2.45 0.79
C ASP A 3 30.08 3.76 1.15
N ASN A 4 30.45 4.84 0.45
CA ASN A 4 29.77 6.12 0.54
C ASN A 4 28.40 5.95 -0.12
N PHE A 5 27.46 5.36 0.61
CA PHE A 5 26.06 5.31 0.21
C PHE A 5 25.53 6.75 0.19
N THR A 6 25.29 7.29 -0.97
CA THR A 6 24.58 8.57 -1.12
C THR A 6 23.10 8.25 -1.13
N PRO A 7 22.33 8.68 -0.11
CA PRO A 7 20.89 8.45 -0.08
C PRO A 7 20.24 8.98 -1.36
N GLY A 8 19.33 8.20 -1.93
CA GLY A 8 18.54 8.64 -3.07
C GLY A 8 17.63 9.83 -2.73
N PRO A 9 17.07 10.51 -3.74
CA PRO A 9 16.29 11.74 -3.55
C PRO A 9 15.05 11.54 -2.67
N PHE A 10 14.56 10.32 -2.49
CA PHE A 10 13.38 9.98 -1.69
C PHE A 10 13.71 9.23 -0.40
N ALA A 11 14.97 9.15 0.03
CA ALA A 11 15.36 8.37 1.21
C ALA A 11 14.60 8.79 2.48
N ALA A 12 14.41 10.08 2.71
CA ALA A 12 13.66 10.59 3.85
C ALA A 12 12.15 10.24 3.77
N GLU A 13 11.56 10.30 2.57
CA GLU A 13 10.18 9.91 2.32
C GLU A 13 9.97 8.42 2.57
N LEU A 14 10.84 7.57 2.03
CA LEU A 14 10.79 6.13 2.21
C LEU A 14 10.89 5.73 3.69
N ALA A 15 11.86 6.32 4.41
CA ALA A 15 12.01 6.08 5.85
C ALA A 15 10.79 6.54 6.65
N ALA A 16 10.24 7.72 6.36
CA ALA A 16 9.05 8.23 7.02
C ALA A 16 7.80 7.37 6.74
N ALA A 17 7.71 6.77 5.55
CA ALA A 17 6.63 5.85 5.20
C ALA A 17 6.83 4.42 5.73
N GLY A 18 7.92 4.12 6.45
CA GLY A 18 8.19 2.80 7.02
C GLY A 18 8.67 1.78 5.99
N ILE A 19 9.21 2.22 4.87
CA ILE A 19 9.76 1.31 3.85
C ILE A 19 11.07 0.71 4.34
N PRO A 20 11.25 -0.63 4.35
CA PRO A 20 12.48 -1.29 4.75
C PRO A 20 13.68 -0.84 3.91
N GLU A 21 14.86 -0.70 4.53
CA GLU A 21 16.07 -0.20 3.86
C GLU A 21 16.46 -1.03 2.64
N GLU A 22 16.27 -2.34 2.68
CA GLU A 22 16.55 -3.24 1.56
C GLU A 22 15.69 -2.97 0.31
N MET A 23 14.60 -2.22 0.46
CA MET A 23 13.72 -1.83 -0.65
C MET A 23 14.03 -0.43 -1.19
N HIS A 24 14.90 0.33 -0.52
CA HIS A 24 15.23 1.69 -0.91
C HIS A 24 15.91 1.75 -2.30
N ASP A 25 16.71 0.75 -2.66
CA ASP A 25 17.32 0.68 -4.00
C ASP A 25 16.26 0.53 -5.10
N TRP A 26 15.20 -0.24 -4.83
CA TRP A 26 14.10 -0.45 -5.77
C TRP A 26 13.21 0.78 -5.90
N LEU A 27 12.90 1.44 -4.78
CA LEU A 27 11.97 2.58 -4.72
C LEU A 27 12.66 3.94 -4.75
N GLY A 28 13.99 3.98 -4.65
CA GLY A 28 14.76 5.21 -4.44
C GLY A 28 14.65 6.26 -5.55
N GLN A 29 14.16 5.88 -6.72
CA GLN A 29 13.91 6.80 -7.84
C GLN A 29 12.47 7.31 -7.91
N TYR A 30 11.53 6.64 -7.21
CA TYR A 30 10.10 6.89 -7.34
C TYR A 30 9.43 7.35 -6.04
N GLY A 31 10.04 7.07 -4.87
CA GLY A 31 9.42 7.26 -3.56
C GLY A 31 8.21 6.35 -3.36
N VAL A 32 7.34 6.71 -2.41
CA VAL A 32 6.07 6.00 -2.17
C VAL A 32 4.88 6.64 -2.90
N GLY A 33 5.08 7.80 -3.48
CA GLY A 33 4.04 8.56 -4.15
C GLY A 33 3.36 9.61 -3.26
N ALA A 34 3.10 10.78 -3.85
CA ALA A 34 2.59 11.94 -3.13
C ALA A 34 1.26 11.69 -2.38
N LEU A 35 0.38 10.84 -2.93
CA LEU A 35 -0.90 10.52 -2.29
C LEU A 35 -0.71 9.68 -1.02
N VAL A 36 0.22 8.73 -1.04
CA VAL A 36 0.59 7.90 0.13
C VAL A 36 1.08 8.79 1.27
N VAL A 37 2.00 9.71 0.97
CA VAL A 37 2.51 10.70 1.93
C VAL A 37 1.38 11.58 2.47
N LYS A 38 0.55 12.12 1.58
CA LYS A 38 -0.55 13.04 1.95
C LYS A 38 -1.59 12.39 2.86
N MET A 39 -1.84 11.11 2.68
CA MET A 39 -2.81 10.36 3.50
C MET A 39 -2.19 9.78 4.78
N GLY A 40 -0.88 9.94 4.99
CA GLY A 40 -0.20 9.44 6.18
C GLY A 40 -0.11 7.92 6.24
N ILE A 41 -0.06 7.24 5.09
CA ILE A 41 0.08 5.78 5.04
C ILE A 41 1.51 5.40 5.47
N HIS A 42 1.61 4.48 6.43
CA HIS A 42 2.86 4.00 6.99
C HIS A 42 2.91 2.47 6.94
N PHE A 43 3.92 1.93 6.26
CA PHE A 43 4.10 0.49 6.09
C PHE A 43 4.71 -0.14 7.34
N LEU A 44 4.19 -1.32 7.70
CA LEU A 44 4.64 -2.13 8.84
C LEU A 44 5.25 -3.45 8.40
N GLU A 45 4.76 -4.02 7.29
CA GLU A 45 5.21 -5.29 6.73
C GLU A 45 5.07 -5.27 5.22
N MET A 46 6.05 -5.81 4.49
CA MET A 46 6.06 -5.79 3.04
C MET A 46 6.59 -7.12 2.48
N SER A 47 5.71 -7.86 1.83
CA SER A 47 6.03 -9.01 0.98
C SER A 47 4.98 -9.18 -0.10
N PRO A 48 5.25 -9.96 -1.16
CA PRO A 48 4.25 -10.27 -2.18
C PRO A 48 3.01 -10.96 -1.62
N GLU A 49 3.19 -11.80 -0.60
CA GLU A 49 2.14 -12.60 0.03
C GLU A 49 1.35 -11.81 1.05
N ARG A 50 2.03 -10.87 1.73
CA ARG A 50 1.43 -10.09 2.82
C ARG A 50 2.08 -8.72 2.96
N THR A 51 1.26 -7.68 2.88
CA THR A 51 1.68 -6.29 3.10
C THR A 51 0.72 -5.64 4.10
N VAL A 52 1.27 -4.95 5.10
CA VAL A 52 0.49 -4.29 6.15
C VAL A 52 0.90 -2.84 6.24
N ALA A 53 -0.08 -1.95 6.31
CA ALA A 53 0.16 -0.53 6.59
C ALA A 53 -0.95 0.06 7.45
N THR A 54 -0.64 1.18 8.07
CA THR A 54 -1.59 2.00 8.83
C THR A 54 -1.88 3.30 8.11
N MET A 55 -3.05 3.89 8.41
CA MET A 55 -3.47 5.19 7.91
C MET A 55 -4.28 5.90 9.00
N PRO A 56 -3.99 7.18 9.33
CA PRO A 56 -4.78 7.93 10.29
C PRO A 56 -6.18 8.24 9.74
N VAL A 57 -7.17 8.30 10.62
CA VAL A 57 -8.51 8.81 10.28
C VAL A 57 -8.47 10.33 10.10
N GLU A 58 -7.71 11.01 10.99
CA GLU A 58 -7.54 12.46 10.91
C GLU A 58 -6.94 12.88 9.55
N GLY A 59 -7.52 13.90 8.96
CA GLY A 59 -7.15 14.39 7.62
C GLY A 59 -7.74 13.59 6.44
N ASN A 60 -8.34 12.42 6.70
CA ASN A 60 -8.91 11.54 5.69
C ASN A 60 -10.43 11.34 5.81
N THR A 61 -11.10 12.27 6.51
CA THR A 61 -12.54 12.20 6.77
C THR A 61 -13.38 12.76 5.62
N GLN A 62 -14.62 12.33 5.56
CA GLN A 62 -15.65 12.90 4.69
C GLN A 62 -16.55 13.86 5.49
N VAL A 63 -17.51 14.50 4.80
CA VAL A 63 -18.41 15.55 5.33
C VAL A 63 -19.14 15.19 6.63
N ALA A 64 -19.42 13.91 6.90
CA ALA A 64 -20.05 13.45 8.14
C ALA A 64 -19.06 13.17 9.28
N GLY A 65 -17.77 13.53 9.13
CA GLY A 65 -16.75 13.36 10.16
C GLY A 65 -16.26 11.92 10.36
N ILE A 66 -16.68 10.99 9.51
CA ILE A 66 -16.15 9.61 9.49
C ILE A 66 -15.08 9.47 8.42
N LEU A 67 -14.26 8.43 8.48
CA LEU A 67 -13.28 8.14 7.45
C LEU A 67 -13.97 8.03 6.08
N HIS A 68 -13.38 8.68 5.08
CA HIS A 68 -13.90 8.64 3.72
C HIS A 68 -13.79 7.23 3.14
N GLY A 69 -14.86 6.71 2.54
CA GLY A 69 -14.85 5.38 1.91
C GLY A 69 -13.74 5.24 0.85
N GLY A 70 -13.51 6.30 0.07
CA GLY A 70 -12.38 6.36 -0.89
C GLY A 70 -11.00 6.25 -0.22
N ALA A 71 -10.84 6.69 1.03
CA ALA A 71 -9.58 6.52 1.76
C ALA A 71 -9.27 5.05 2.03
N HIS A 72 -10.28 4.23 2.35
CA HIS A 72 -10.13 2.77 2.41
C HIS A 72 -9.67 2.18 1.07
N VAL A 73 -10.21 2.68 -0.04
CA VAL A 73 -9.85 2.20 -1.39
C VAL A 73 -8.42 2.59 -1.73
N VAL A 74 -7.99 3.81 -1.40
CA VAL A 74 -6.59 4.26 -1.62
C VAL A 74 -5.63 3.39 -0.81
N LEU A 75 -5.93 3.11 0.46
CA LEU A 75 -5.10 2.22 1.29
C LEU A 75 -5.03 0.81 0.67
N ALA A 76 -6.15 0.26 0.24
CA ALA A 76 -6.22 -1.06 -0.38
C ALA A 76 -5.42 -1.13 -1.69
N GLU A 77 -5.59 -0.14 -2.57
CA GLU A 77 -4.85 -0.06 -3.83
C GLU A 77 -3.36 0.10 -3.60
N THR A 78 -2.96 0.95 -2.65
CA THR A 78 -1.56 1.12 -2.27
C THR A 78 -0.93 -0.21 -1.85
N LEU A 79 -1.53 -0.90 -0.88
CA LEU A 79 -1.01 -2.17 -0.38
C LEU A 79 -0.91 -3.24 -1.46
N GLY A 80 -1.98 -3.42 -2.25
CA GLY A 80 -2.02 -4.44 -3.29
C GLY A 80 -1.08 -4.14 -4.46
N SER A 81 -0.88 -2.85 -4.79
CA SER A 81 0.07 -2.45 -5.83
C SER A 81 1.52 -2.66 -5.42
N PHE A 82 1.88 -2.35 -4.16
CA PHE A 82 3.22 -2.65 -3.64
C PHE A 82 3.47 -4.16 -3.58
N ALA A 83 2.51 -4.96 -3.08
CA ALA A 83 2.62 -6.41 -3.06
C ALA A 83 2.79 -7.00 -4.47
N ALA A 84 2.00 -6.54 -5.43
CA ALA A 84 2.09 -6.95 -6.83
C ALA A 84 3.41 -6.52 -7.48
N GLY A 85 3.91 -5.32 -7.17
CA GLY A 85 5.22 -4.82 -7.64
C GLY A 85 6.38 -5.69 -7.14
N MET A 86 6.37 -6.06 -5.86
CA MET A 86 7.36 -6.98 -5.30
C MET A 86 7.31 -8.36 -5.98
N HIS A 87 6.11 -8.88 -6.24
CA HIS A 87 5.93 -10.14 -6.99
C HIS A 87 6.42 -10.03 -8.45
N ALA A 88 6.17 -8.91 -9.10
CA ALA A 88 6.62 -8.67 -10.47
C ALA A 88 8.15 -8.67 -10.58
N GLY A 89 8.83 -8.11 -9.60
CA GLY A 89 10.28 -7.95 -9.58
C GLY A 89 10.78 -6.84 -10.52
N PRO A 90 12.10 -6.62 -10.60
CA PRO A 90 12.68 -5.40 -11.19
C PRO A 90 12.56 -5.30 -12.72
N LYS A 91 12.26 -6.39 -13.42
CA LYS A 91 12.16 -6.41 -14.90
C LYS A 91 10.72 -6.31 -15.39
N ARG A 92 9.77 -6.28 -14.50
CA ARG A 92 8.34 -6.21 -14.83
C ARG A 92 7.67 -5.12 -14.02
N GLN A 93 6.51 -4.69 -14.44
CA GLN A 93 5.68 -3.73 -13.71
C GLN A 93 4.32 -4.33 -13.40
N ALA A 94 3.77 -3.92 -12.27
CA ALA A 94 2.39 -4.19 -11.88
C ALA A 94 1.53 -2.96 -12.16
N LEU A 95 0.35 -3.17 -12.74
CA LEU A 95 -0.62 -2.12 -13.04
C LEU A 95 -1.97 -2.53 -12.47
N GLY A 96 -2.51 -1.75 -11.55
CA GLY A 96 -3.86 -1.96 -11.04
C GLY A 96 -4.88 -1.82 -12.17
N ILE A 97 -5.70 -2.85 -12.38
CA ILE A 97 -6.74 -2.85 -13.42
C ILE A 97 -8.15 -2.92 -12.85
N GLU A 98 -8.29 -3.28 -11.59
CA GLU A 98 -9.58 -3.29 -10.88
C GLU A 98 -9.33 -3.21 -9.38
N VAL A 99 -10.07 -2.36 -8.69
CA VAL A 99 -10.14 -2.30 -7.22
C VAL A 99 -11.60 -2.05 -6.80
N GLY A 100 -12.05 -2.82 -5.82
CA GLY A 100 -13.40 -2.67 -5.26
C GLY A 100 -13.39 -2.88 -3.76
N ALA A 101 -14.32 -2.24 -3.05
CA ALA A 101 -14.44 -2.34 -1.61
C ALA A 101 -15.89 -2.36 -1.15
N THR A 102 -16.12 -3.06 -0.04
CA THR A 102 -17.37 -2.99 0.73
C THR A 102 -17.06 -2.47 2.13
N HIS A 103 -17.75 -1.41 2.53
CA HIS A 103 -17.59 -0.79 3.85
C HIS A 103 -18.63 -1.35 4.81
N HIS A 104 -18.18 -1.81 5.99
CA HIS A 104 -19.02 -2.51 6.97
C HIS A 104 -19.28 -1.67 8.22
N ARG A 105 -18.32 -0.81 8.62
CA ARG A 105 -18.34 -0.05 9.85
C ARG A 105 -17.68 1.31 9.68
N ALA A 106 -18.33 2.35 10.19
CA ALA A 106 -17.74 3.69 10.25
C ALA A 106 -16.68 3.79 11.36
N ILE A 107 -15.70 4.67 11.15
CA ILE A 107 -14.71 5.07 12.16
C ILE A 107 -14.55 6.59 12.11
N THR A 108 -14.50 7.25 13.28
CA THR A 108 -14.45 8.72 13.40
C THR A 108 -13.10 9.25 13.86
N ALA A 109 -12.25 8.40 14.46
CA ALA A 109 -10.94 8.79 14.99
C ALA A 109 -10.03 7.58 15.10
N GLY A 110 -8.75 7.80 15.36
CA GLY A 110 -7.75 6.76 15.53
C GLY A 110 -7.08 6.34 14.24
N THR A 111 -6.64 5.10 14.20
CA THR A 111 -5.83 4.56 13.11
C THR A 111 -6.52 3.34 12.48
N VAL A 112 -6.49 3.29 11.16
CA VAL A 112 -6.91 2.11 10.39
C VAL A 112 -5.68 1.30 10.01
N THR A 113 -5.75 -0.01 10.21
CA THR A 113 -4.75 -0.97 9.73
C THR A 113 -5.30 -1.71 8.53
N GLY A 114 -4.62 -1.63 7.40
CA GLY A 114 -4.87 -2.44 6.22
C GLY A 114 -3.95 -3.67 6.21
N THR A 115 -4.54 -4.83 6.05
CA THR A 115 -3.82 -6.10 5.87
C THR A 115 -4.15 -6.66 4.50
N CYS A 116 -3.17 -6.63 3.61
CA CYS A 116 -3.24 -7.17 2.26
C CYS A 116 -2.70 -8.61 2.27
N THR A 117 -3.45 -9.55 1.72
CA THR A 117 -3.06 -10.95 1.62
C THR A 117 -3.27 -11.44 0.19
N ALA A 118 -2.29 -12.16 -0.35
CA ALA A 118 -2.39 -12.69 -1.70
C ALA A 118 -3.47 -13.77 -1.79
N ILE A 119 -4.36 -13.63 -2.78
CA ILE A 119 -5.29 -14.70 -3.22
C ILE A 119 -4.63 -15.47 -4.36
N HIS A 120 -3.96 -14.75 -5.27
CA HIS A 120 -3.31 -15.33 -6.43
C HIS A 120 -2.08 -14.51 -6.83
N LEU A 121 -0.95 -15.19 -7.01
CA LEU A 121 0.31 -14.61 -7.50
C LEU A 121 0.70 -15.31 -8.81
N GLY A 122 0.11 -14.86 -9.90
CA GLY A 122 0.34 -15.44 -11.23
C GLY A 122 1.41 -14.70 -12.03
N ARG A 123 1.73 -15.24 -13.19
CA ARG A 123 2.70 -14.65 -14.12
C ARG A 123 2.18 -13.35 -14.76
N THR A 124 0.90 -13.29 -15.06
CA THR A 124 0.23 -12.18 -15.77
C THR A 124 -0.73 -11.39 -14.89
N LEU A 125 -1.28 -12.01 -13.86
CA LEU A 125 -2.23 -11.37 -12.94
C LEU A 125 -1.86 -11.71 -11.50
N THR A 126 -2.05 -10.73 -10.62
CA THR A 126 -2.13 -10.94 -9.17
C THR A 126 -3.47 -10.48 -8.65
N THR A 127 -3.96 -11.15 -7.62
CA THR A 127 -5.16 -10.74 -6.90
C THR A 127 -4.88 -10.78 -5.40
N HIS A 128 -5.23 -9.70 -4.72
CA HIS A 128 -5.09 -9.58 -3.27
C HIS A 128 -6.41 -9.20 -2.63
N GLU A 129 -6.67 -9.75 -1.44
CA GLU A 129 -7.69 -9.26 -0.52
C GLU A 129 -7.06 -8.30 0.47
N ILE A 130 -7.73 -7.21 0.80
CA ILE A 130 -7.31 -6.26 1.82
C ILE A 130 -8.43 -6.11 2.85
N VAL A 131 -8.11 -6.40 4.11
CA VAL A 131 -9.01 -6.21 5.24
C VAL A 131 -8.55 -4.99 6.02
N MET A 132 -9.43 -3.99 6.17
CA MET A 132 -9.19 -2.83 7.00
C MET A 132 -9.84 -3.03 8.37
N THR A 133 -9.06 -2.79 9.43
CA THR A 133 -9.52 -2.91 10.82
C THR A 133 -9.21 -1.65 11.63
N ASP A 134 -9.96 -1.43 12.71
CA ASP A 134 -9.61 -0.44 13.72
C ASP A 134 -8.61 -0.99 14.75
N GLU A 135 -8.24 -0.17 15.73
CA GLU A 135 -7.28 -0.51 16.79
C GLU A 135 -7.78 -1.64 17.73
N GLN A 136 -9.07 -1.95 17.73
CA GLN A 136 -9.67 -3.08 18.46
C GLN A 136 -9.79 -4.34 17.58
N GLY A 137 -9.26 -4.32 16.35
CA GLY A 137 -9.33 -5.43 15.41
C GLY A 137 -10.71 -5.62 14.75
N ARG A 138 -11.65 -4.67 14.91
CA ARG A 138 -12.97 -4.76 14.29
C ARG A 138 -12.86 -4.42 12.81
N ARG A 139 -13.44 -5.25 11.94
CA ARG A 139 -13.43 -5.04 10.49
C ARG A 139 -14.23 -3.80 10.12
N LEU A 140 -13.60 -2.88 9.41
CA LEU A 140 -14.19 -1.63 8.88
C LEU A 140 -14.58 -1.78 7.43
N SER A 141 -13.70 -2.40 6.62
CA SER A 141 -13.89 -2.55 5.19
C SER A 141 -13.17 -3.79 4.68
N THR A 142 -13.65 -4.31 3.57
CA THR A 142 -12.99 -5.38 2.80
C THR A 142 -12.86 -4.92 1.37
N ALA A 143 -11.65 -5.05 0.82
CA ALA A 143 -11.36 -4.71 -0.56
C ALA A 143 -10.69 -5.88 -1.28
N ARG A 144 -10.72 -5.83 -2.61
CA ARG A 144 -9.95 -6.70 -3.48
C ARG A 144 -9.36 -5.86 -4.60
N ILE A 145 -8.12 -6.17 -4.97
CA ILE A 145 -7.44 -5.57 -6.12
C ILE A 145 -6.91 -6.65 -7.05
N THR A 146 -7.01 -6.39 -8.35
CA THR A 146 -6.37 -7.18 -9.39
C THR A 146 -5.35 -6.31 -10.12
N ASN A 147 -4.13 -6.82 -10.27
CA ASN A 147 -3.06 -6.14 -10.99
C ASN A 147 -2.64 -6.99 -12.20
N LEU A 148 -2.42 -6.31 -13.32
CA LEU A 148 -1.79 -6.87 -14.51
C LEU A 148 -0.26 -6.79 -14.34
N ILE A 149 0.42 -7.91 -14.57
CA ILE A 149 1.88 -7.98 -14.59
C ILE A 149 2.34 -8.05 -16.04
N ARG A 150 3.21 -7.14 -16.43
CA ARG A 150 3.80 -7.11 -17.79
C ARG A 150 5.28 -6.74 -17.76
N ASP A 151 5.99 -7.12 -18.80
CA ASP A 151 7.38 -6.71 -18.97
C ASP A 151 7.48 -5.20 -19.17
N ILE A 152 8.55 -4.60 -18.67
CA ILE A 152 8.88 -3.19 -18.94
C ILE A 152 9.42 -3.15 -20.37
N ALA A 153 8.82 -2.34 -21.23
CA ALA A 153 9.35 -2.11 -22.58
C ALA A 153 10.76 -1.53 -22.49
N GLU A 154 11.69 -2.10 -23.27
CA GLU A 154 13.05 -1.58 -23.43
C GLU A 154 13.06 -0.21 -24.11
#